data_2c7b7178c61ccb2283a36aea0ee937fd
#
_entry.id   2c7b7178c61ccb2283a36aea0ee937fd
#
_cell.length_a   1.000
_cell.length_b   1.000
_cell.length_c   1.000
_cell.angle_alpha   90.00
_cell.angle_beta   90.00
_cell.angle_gamma   90.00
#
_symmetry.space_group_name_H-M   'P 1'
#
loop_
_entity.id
_entity.type
_entity.pdbx_description
1 polymer ?
#
loop_
_entity_poly.entity_id
_entity_poly.type
_entity_poly.pdbx_seq_one_letter_code
_entity_poly.pdbx_strand_id
1 'polypeptide(L)'
;MSIFLTESDRVIVQGMTGSEGRKHTRRMLCAGTKVVAGVNPRKAGATVVFDVAPLGPGAEALGVRPGTVEVPVHGAVAEAGRATGAAVSAIFVPPAFAREAIIEAVDAGMRLIVVITEGIPVADAVYAHAYAAERGARIIGPNCPGVISPTRSNVGITPPDITGSGPVGLVSKSGTLTYQLMHELRDLGFTTCVGIGGDPVVGTSHIDALAAFEADPDTELVVMIGEIGGDAEERAAAYIRSSMTKPVVAYVAGFTAPEGRTMGHAGAIVSGSSGTARAKKAALEAAGAHVGRTPSETAALARDAHRKVVGAAERA
;
A
#
# COMPACT_ATOMS: atom_id res chain seq x y z
N MET A 1 -1.69 4.02 16.26
CA MET A 1 -0.53 4.42 15.43
C MET A 1 -0.79 4.03 13.99
N SER A 2 0.12 4.24 13.07
CA SER A 2 0.00 3.78 11.70
C SER A 2 1.27 3.00 11.34
N ILE A 3 1.16 1.96 10.51
CA ILE A 3 2.33 1.22 10.05
C ILE A 3 2.94 1.91 8.84
N PHE A 4 4.27 1.91 8.74
CA PHE A 4 5.12 2.39 7.64
C PHE A 4 5.06 3.90 7.36
N LEU A 5 3.90 4.57 7.52
CA LEU A 5 3.67 5.97 7.15
C LEU A 5 2.99 6.74 8.29
N THR A 6 3.50 7.92 8.63
CA THR A 6 2.97 8.81 9.67
C THR A 6 2.54 10.16 9.12
N GLU A 7 1.78 10.93 9.90
CA GLU A 7 1.38 12.31 9.55
C GLU A 7 2.55 13.31 9.53
N SER A 8 3.69 12.96 10.14
CA SER A 8 4.89 13.80 10.12
C SER A 8 5.74 13.61 8.87
N ASP A 9 5.54 12.52 8.13
CA ASP A 9 6.35 12.18 6.97
C ASP A 9 6.23 13.20 5.85
N ARG A 10 7.37 13.70 5.40
CA ARG A 10 7.51 14.57 4.23
C ARG A 10 7.80 13.70 3.01
N VAL A 11 7.07 13.96 1.93
CA VAL A 11 7.06 13.13 0.73
C VAL A 11 7.64 13.87 -0.46
N ILE A 12 8.55 13.23 -1.17
CA ILE A 12 9.04 13.62 -2.49
C ILE A 12 8.32 12.80 -3.56
N VAL A 13 7.96 13.42 -4.68
CA VAL A 13 7.32 12.74 -5.81
C VAL A 13 8.23 12.74 -7.03
N GLN A 14 8.81 11.60 -7.36
CA GLN A 14 9.55 11.41 -8.61
C GLN A 14 8.55 11.22 -9.77
N GLY A 15 8.75 11.99 -10.85
CA GLY A 15 7.79 12.00 -11.95
C GLY A 15 6.58 12.93 -11.73
N MET A 16 6.60 13.80 -10.72
CA MET A 16 5.51 14.72 -10.36
C MET A 16 5.00 15.56 -11.54
N THR A 17 5.85 15.90 -12.48
CA THR A 17 5.50 16.77 -13.61
C THR A 17 4.81 16.06 -14.77
N GLY A 18 4.72 14.72 -14.73
CA GLY A 18 3.91 13.91 -15.65
C GLY A 18 2.42 13.96 -15.30
N SER A 19 1.55 13.50 -16.21
CA SER A 19 0.09 13.56 -16.04
C SER A 19 -0.37 12.84 -14.77
N GLU A 20 0.02 11.57 -14.58
CA GLU A 20 -0.36 10.80 -13.41
C GLU A 20 0.31 11.33 -12.14
N GLY A 21 1.61 11.69 -12.21
CA GLY A 21 2.31 12.30 -11.09
C GLY A 21 1.60 13.58 -10.60
N ARG A 22 1.18 14.47 -11.50
CA ARG A 22 0.42 15.69 -11.14
C ARG A 22 -0.93 15.38 -10.52
N LYS A 23 -1.70 14.51 -11.15
CA LYS A 23 -3.03 14.11 -10.69
C LYS A 23 -2.99 13.54 -9.27
N HIS A 24 -2.08 12.61 -9.03
CA HIS A 24 -1.99 11.95 -7.73
C HIS A 24 -1.27 12.78 -6.67
N THR A 25 -0.31 13.63 -7.02
CA THR A 25 0.24 14.64 -6.11
C THR A 25 -0.87 15.56 -5.59
N ARG A 26 -1.73 16.05 -6.48
CA ARG A 26 -2.89 16.86 -6.06
C ARG A 26 -3.78 16.10 -5.08
N ARG A 27 -4.11 14.83 -5.35
CA ARG A 27 -4.94 14.02 -4.45
C ARG A 27 -4.29 13.78 -3.09
N MET A 28 -2.98 13.52 -3.07
CA MET A 28 -2.20 13.38 -1.83
C MET A 28 -2.25 14.69 -1.01
N LEU A 29 -2.02 15.84 -1.64
CA LEU A 29 -2.14 17.16 -0.99
C LEU A 29 -3.55 17.41 -0.45
N CYS A 30 -4.58 17.09 -1.23
CA CYS A 30 -5.98 17.21 -0.82
C CYS A 30 -6.34 16.29 0.37
N ALA A 31 -5.63 15.18 0.54
CA ALA A 31 -5.78 14.26 1.67
C ALA A 31 -4.95 14.67 2.91
N GLY A 32 -4.16 15.75 2.83
CA GLY A 32 -3.34 16.24 3.94
C GLY A 32 -1.90 15.68 3.96
N THR A 33 -1.50 14.92 2.95
CA THR A 33 -0.11 14.44 2.83
C THR A 33 0.85 15.60 2.61
N LYS A 34 1.96 15.62 3.34
CA LYS A 34 3.00 16.65 3.25
C LYS A 34 3.90 16.41 2.04
N VAL A 35 3.37 16.60 0.81
CA VAL A 35 4.20 16.59 -0.38
C VAL A 35 4.98 17.89 -0.43
N VAL A 36 6.32 17.79 -0.30
CA VAL A 36 7.20 18.95 -0.12
C VAL A 36 8.09 19.25 -1.34
N ALA A 37 8.25 18.29 -2.24
CA ALA A 37 9.03 18.45 -3.47
C ALA A 37 8.62 17.45 -4.55
N GLY A 38 8.83 17.83 -5.79
CA GLY A 38 8.89 16.95 -6.94
C GLY A 38 10.33 16.76 -7.44
N VAL A 39 10.57 15.66 -8.16
CA VAL A 39 11.86 15.44 -8.82
C VAL A 39 11.65 15.20 -10.30
N ASN A 40 12.33 15.99 -11.11
CA ASN A 40 12.47 15.79 -12.55
C ASN A 40 13.73 16.55 -13.05
N PRO A 41 14.78 15.83 -13.50
CA PRO A 41 16.03 16.46 -13.95
C PRO A 41 15.84 17.49 -15.08
N ARG A 42 14.84 17.27 -15.95
CA ARG A 42 14.56 18.16 -17.10
C ARG A 42 13.79 19.42 -16.72
N LYS A 43 13.24 19.49 -15.50
CA LYS A 43 12.41 20.60 -14.99
C LYS A 43 12.89 21.12 -13.66
N ALA A 44 14.15 20.90 -13.33
CA ALA A 44 14.78 21.42 -12.13
C ALA A 44 14.63 22.95 -12.05
N GLY A 45 14.32 23.46 -10.85
CA GLY A 45 14.09 24.89 -10.61
C GLY A 45 12.66 25.37 -10.96
N ALA A 46 11.83 24.53 -11.55
CA ALA A 46 10.42 24.87 -11.76
C ALA A 46 9.60 24.72 -10.46
N THR A 47 8.44 25.36 -10.43
CA THR A 47 7.41 25.18 -9.40
C THR A 47 6.13 24.66 -10.05
N VAL A 48 5.50 23.69 -9.42
CA VAL A 48 4.17 23.20 -9.85
C VAL A 48 3.13 23.68 -8.87
N VAL A 49 2.11 24.36 -9.36
CA VAL A 49 0.98 24.85 -8.58
C VAL A 49 -0.16 23.82 -8.62
N PHE A 50 -0.73 23.52 -7.47
CA PHE A 50 -1.85 22.62 -7.30
C PHE A 50 -3.03 23.33 -6.64
N ASP A 51 -4.20 23.27 -7.26
CA ASP A 51 -5.46 23.64 -6.61
C ASP A 51 -5.85 22.53 -5.66
N VAL A 52 -5.99 22.84 -4.38
CA VAL A 52 -6.32 21.90 -3.32
C VAL A 52 -7.63 22.25 -2.65
N ALA A 53 -8.34 21.23 -2.21
CA ALA A 53 -9.49 21.30 -1.33
C ALA A 53 -9.50 20.02 -0.47
N PRO A 54 -10.08 20.02 0.73
CA PRO A 54 -10.16 18.83 1.57
C PRO A 54 -10.77 17.64 0.79
N LEU A 55 -10.13 16.49 0.86
CA LEU A 55 -10.58 15.25 0.23
C LEU A 55 -10.40 14.08 1.19
N GLY A 56 -11.51 13.44 1.56
CA GLY A 56 -11.53 12.33 2.50
C GLY A 56 -11.57 12.76 3.97
N PRO A 57 -11.80 11.80 4.87
CA PRO A 57 -11.92 12.05 6.30
C PRO A 57 -10.60 12.57 6.87
N GLY A 58 -10.70 13.56 7.76
CA GLY A 58 -9.54 14.12 8.47
C GLY A 58 -8.72 15.15 7.68
N ALA A 59 -8.95 15.37 6.38
CA ALA A 59 -8.16 16.32 5.60
C ALA A 59 -8.20 17.74 6.18
N GLU A 60 -9.37 18.21 6.63
CA GLU A 60 -9.51 19.51 7.29
C GLU A 60 -8.77 19.57 8.64
N ALA A 61 -8.79 18.47 9.41
CA ALA A 61 -8.07 18.38 10.68
C ALA A 61 -6.55 18.39 10.46
N LEU A 62 -6.07 17.84 9.31
CA LEU A 62 -4.69 17.93 8.87
C LEU A 62 -4.31 19.31 8.30
N GLY A 63 -5.23 20.28 8.34
CA GLY A 63 -4.96 21.66 7.94
C GLY A 63 -5.21 21.94 6.45
N VAL A 64 -5.78 21.01 5.69
CA VAL A 64 -6.12 21.28 4.28
C VAL A 64 -7.25 22.30 4.23
N ARG A 65 -7.04 23.34 3.42
CA ARG A 65 -8.04 24.38 3.13
C ARG A 65 -8.11 24.58 1.63
N PRO A 66 -9.28 24.99 1.08
CA PRO A 66 -9.35 25.40 -0.33
C PRO A 66 -8.33 26.50 -0.65
N GLY A 67 -7.59 26.32 -1.72
CA GLY A 67 -6.55 27.26 -2.15
C GLY A 67 -5.53 26.62 -3.08
N THR A 68 -4.35 27.20 -3.16
CA THR A 68 -3.25 26.72 -3.97
C THR A 68 -2.06 26.33 -3.10
N VAL A 69 -1.36 25.26 -3.51
CA VAL A 69 -0.09 24.82 -2.93
C VAL A 69 0.96 24.79 -4.02
N GLU A 70 2.08 25.45 -3.77
CA GLU A 70 3.25 25.46 -4.66
C GLU A 70 4.24 24.39 -4.22
N VAL A 71 4.65 23.52 -5.15
CA VAL A 71 5.61 22.44 -4.88
C VAL A 71 6.81 22.63 -5.80
N PRO A 72 8.02 22.87 -5.24
CA PRO A 72 9.25 23.02 -6.01
C PRO A 72 9.66 21.70 -6.68
N VAL A 73 10.31 21.80 -7.84
CA VAL A 73 10.87 20.68 -8.59
C VAL A 73 12.40 20.73 -8.53
N HIS A 74 13.00 19.68 -7.98
CA HIS A 74 14.45 19.53 -7.92
C HIS A 74 14.97 18.64 -9.06
N GLY A 75 16.27 18.70 -9.31
CA GLY A 75 16.94 17.88 -10.32
C GLY A 75 17.21 16.46 -9.85
N ALA A 76 17.36 16.26 -8.54
CA ALA A 76 17.71 14.98 -7.94
C ALA A 76 17.00 14.79 -6.57
N VAL A 77 16.79 13.52 -6.20
CA VAL A 77 16.19 13.15 -4.89
C VAL A 77 17.05 13.63 -3.73
N ALA A 78 18.37 13.48 -3.83
CA ALA A 78 19.30 13.93 -2.79
C ALA A 78 19.25 15.45 -2.55
N GLU A 79 19.06 16.25 -3.60
CA GLU A 79 18.86 17.70 -3.51
C GLU A 79 17.56 18.01 -2.78
N ALA A 80 16.46 17.40 -3.24
CA ALA A 80 15.13 17.57 -2.64
C ALA A 80 15.11 17.12 -1.16
N GLY A 81 15.75 15.99 -0.84
CA GLY A 81 15.84 15.46 0.53
C GLY A 81 16.57 16.43 1.46
N ARG A 82 17.73 16.95 1.04
CA ARG A 82 18.49 17.95 1.83
C ARG A 82 17.71 19.25 2.04
N ALA A 83 17.01 19.71 1.00
CA ALA A 83 16.24 20.96 1.08
C ALA A 83 15.01 20.87 1.97
N THR A 84 14.40 19.68 2.08
CA THR A 84 13.07 19.53 2.70
C THR A 84 13.05 18.64 3.95
N GLY A 85 14.09 17.84 4.17
CA GLY A 85 14.10 16.82 5.22
C GLY A 85 13.13 15.67 4.96
N ALA A 86 12.76 15.42 3.69
CA ALA A 86 11.89 14.32 3.33
C ALA A 86 12.58 12.96 3.50
N ALA A 87 11.82 11.96 3.92
CA ALA A 87 12.28 10.58 4.12
C ALA A 87 11.42 9.55 3.36
N VAL A 88 10.45 10.01 2.57
CA VAL A 88 9.53 9.17 1.79
C VAL A 88 9.56 9.61 0.34
N SER A 89 9.68 8.65 -0.59
CA SER A 89 9.59 8.89 -2.02
C SER A 89 8.44 8.13 -2.65
N ALA A 90 7.59 8.81 -3.43
CA ALA A 90 6.58 8.21 -4.29
C ALA A 90 7.06 8.24 -5.75
N ILE A 91 7.03 7.10 -6.43
CA ILE A 91 7.60 6.95 -7.78
C ILE A 91 6.50 6.75 -8.82
N PHE A 92 6.44 7.69 -9.79
CA PHE A 92 5.53 7.71 -10.93
C PHE A 92 6.28 7.76 -12.27
N VAL A 93 7.55 7.39 -12.29
CA VAL A 93 8.34 7.39 -13.52
C VAL A 93 7.98 6.20 -14.41
N PRO A 94 8.19 6.26 -15.73
CA PRO A 94 7.98 5.14 -16.63
C PRO A 94 8.83 3.90 -16.24
N PRO A 95 8.38 2.67 -16.58
CA PRO A 95 9.04 1.42 -16.15
C PRO A 95 10.54 1.36 -16.46
N ALA A 96 10.96 1.84 -17.62
CA ALA A 96 12.36 1.85 -18.04
C ALA A 96 13.29 2.70 -17.14
N PHE A 97 12.74 3.57 -16.31
CA PHE A 97 13.52 4.45 -15.41
C PHE A 97 13.27 4.14 -13.93
N ALA A 98 12.43 3.14 -13.64
CA ALA A 98 11.99 2.87 -12.26
C ALA A 98 13.12 2.32 -11.40
N ARG A 99 13.98 1.44 -11.93
CA ARG A 99 15.13 0.91 -11.20
C ARG A 99 16.05 2.04 -10.72
N GLU A 100 16.46 2.92 -11.61
CA GLU A 100 17.33 4.05 -11.31
C GLU A 100 16.66 5.02 -10.31
N ALA A 101 15.36 5.27 -10.44
CA ALA A 101 14.61 6.11 -9.53
C ALA A 101 14.54 5.51 -8.11
N ILE A 102 14.40 4.19 -7.98
CA ILE A 102 14.44 3.50 -6.68
C ILE A 102 15.84 3.60 -6.07
N ILE A 103 16.89 3.31 -6.86
CA ILE A 103 18.29 3.38 -6.39
C ILE A 103 18.62 4.80 -5.94
N GLU A 104 18.26 5.82 -6.72
CA GLU A 104 18.46 7.22 -6.36
C GLU A 104 17.77 7.59 -5.04
N ALA A 105 16.55 7.08 -4.81
CA ALA A 105 15.84 7.30 -3.56
C ALA A 105 16.54 6.62 -2.38
N VAL A 106 17.02 5.39 -2.56
CA VAL A 106 17.80 4.66 -1.53
C VAL A 106 19.09 5.40 -1.20
N ASP A 107 19.85 5.83 -2.20
CA ASP A 107 21.13 6.55 -2.03
C ASP A 107 20.93 7.93 -1.38
N ALA A 108 19.77 8.54 -1.58
CA ALA A 108 19.38 9.78 -0.93
C ALA A 108 18.88 9.58 0.52
N GLY A 109 18.86 8.35 1.04
CA GLY A 109 18.46 8.03 2.42
C GLY A 109 16.94 7.99 2.63
N MET A 110 16.14 7.78 1.58
CA MET A 110 14.69 7.59 1.74
C MET A 110 14.42 6.27 2.46
N ARG A 111 13.74 6.33 3.62
CA ARG A 111 13.41 5.13 4.41
C ARG A 111 12.23 4.33 3.85
N LEU A 112 11.31 5.01 3.14
CA LEU A 112 10.13 4.43 2.51
C LEU A 112 10.04 4.89 1.06
N ILE A 113 9.90 3.92 0.16
CA ILE A 113 9.82 4.15 -1.29
C ILE A 113 8.55 3.47 -1.78
N VAL A 114 7.58 4.24 -2.26
CA VAL A 114 6.30 3.76 -2.76
C VAL A 114 6.33 3.78 -4.28
N VAL A 115 6.34 2.60 -4.90
CA VAL A 115 6.52 2.44 -6.35
C VAL A 115 5.19 2.12 -7.00
N ILE A 116 4.59 3.13 -7.65
CA ILE A 116 3.29 2.99 -8.31
C ILE A 116 3.44 2.32 -9.69
N THR A 117 4.57 2.52 -10.31
CA THR A 117 4.87 2.06 -11.67
C THR A 117 4.61 0.57 -11.84
N GLU A 118 3.85 0.24 -12.87
CA GLU A 118 3.61 -1.11 -13.39
C GLU A 118 4.55 -1.43 -14.56
N GLY A 119 4.86 -2.71 -14.77
CA GLY A 119 5.62 -3.18 -15.94
C GLY A 119 7.14 -3.01 -15.81
N ILE A 120 7.67 -2.90 -14.61
CA ILE A 120 9.12 -2.92 -14.37
C ILE A 120 9.65 -4.31 -14.72
N PRO A 121 10.74 -4.41 -15.51
CA PRO A 121 11.36 -5.71 -15.78
C PRO A 121 11.72 -6.45 -14.47
N VAL A 122 11.42 -7.75 -14.41
CA VAL A 122 11.62 -8.54 -13.19
C VAL A 122 13.06 -8.46 -12.67
N ALA A 123 14.06 -8.50 -13.56
CA ALA A 123 15.47 -8.37 -13.20
C ALA A 123 15.78 -7.01 -12.53
N ASP A 124 15.18 -5.93 -13.02
CA ASP A 124 15.31 -4.59 -12.44
C ASP A 124 14.64 -4.50 -11.08
N ALA A 125 13.45 -5.10 -10.92
CA ALA A 125 12.75 -5.16 -9.65
C ALA A 125 13.54 -5.97 -8.60
N VAL A 126 14.08 -7.13 -8.96
CA VAL A 126 14.94 -7.96 -8.08
C VAL A 126 16.16 -7.18 -7.63
N TYR A 127 16.86 -6.54 -8.57
CA TYR A 127 18.06 -5.74 -8.25
C TYR A 127 17.73 -4.58 -7.30
N ALA A 128 16.72 -3.77 -7.64
CA ALA A 128 16.34 -2.61 -6.84
C ALA A 128 15.87 -3.01 -5.44
N HIS A 129 15.13 -4.12 -5.33
CA HIS A 129 14.67 -4.65 -4.04
C HIS A 129 15.85 -5.10 -3.16
N ALA A 130 16.79 -5.89 -3.70
CA ALA A 130 17.98 -6.33 -2.98
C ALA A 130 18.81 -5.12 -2.51
N TYR A 131 19.01 -4.15 -3.40
CA TYR A 131 19.75 -2.92 -3.12
C TYR A 131 19.14 -2.11 -1.97
N ALA A 132 17.81 -1.97 -1.97
CA ALA A 132 17.08 -1.26 -0.91
C ALA A 132 17.14 -2.02 0.43
N ALA A 133 16.95 -3.35 0.40
CA ALA A 133 16.97 -4.20 1.59
C ALA A 133 18.34 -4.15 2.31
N GLU A 134 19.45 -4.22 1.55
CA GLU A 134 20.81 -4.10 2.10
C GLU A 134 21.07 -2.76 2.81
N ARG A 135 20.31 -1.71 2.45
CA ARG A 135 20.44 -0.35 3.00
C ARG A 135 19.33 0.03 3.98
N GLY A 136 18.49 -0.93 4.34
CA GLY A 136 17.40 -0.73 5.29
C GLY A 136 16.24 0.12 4.79
N ALA A 137 16.16 0.39 3.50
CA ALA A 137 15.02 1.08 2.88
C ALA A 137 13.88 0.10 2.58
N ARG A 138 12.65 0.51 2.90
CA ARG A 138 11.44 -0.27 2.60
C ARG A 138 10.86 0.17 1.26
N ILE A 139 10.54 -0.81 0.41
CA ILE A 139 9.77 -0.59 -0.82
C ILE A 139 8.34 -1.12 -0.62
N ILE A 140 7.33 -0.32 -0.97
CA ILE A 140 5.94 -0.75 -1.18
C ILE A 140 5.69 -0.75 -2.67
N GLY A 141 5.21 -1.84 -3.23
CA GLY A 141 5.11 -2.11 -4.66
C GLY A 141 6.33 -2.89 -5.19
N PRO A 142 6.59 -2.88 -6.49
CA PRO A 142 5.95 -2.08 -7.56
C PRO A 142 4.52 -2.50 -7.90
N ASN A 143 3.91 -1.79 -8.88
CA ASN A 143 2.55 -2.05 -9.36
C ASN A 143 1.53 -2.07 -8.21
N CYS A 144 1.48 -0.98 -7.43
CA CYS A 144 0.70 -0.90 -6.21
C CYS A 144 -0.12 0.39 -6.13
N PRO A 145 -1.21 0.41 -5.36
CA PRO A 145 -1.95 1.63 -5.08
C PRO A 145 -1.26 2.53 -4.03
N GLY A 146 -0.24 2.03 -3.35
CA GLY A 146 0.45 2.73 -2.28
C GLY A 146 -0.05 2.38 -0.88
N VAL A 147 0.12 3.32 0.04
CA VAL A 147 -0.25 3.18 1.45
C VAL A 147 -1.05 4.39 1.91
N ILE A 148 -2.14 4.13 2.60
CA ILE A 148 -2.95 5.16 3.27
C ILE A 148 -3.19 4.81 4.73
N SER A 149 -2.91 5.74 5.63
CA SER A 149 -3.38 5.74 7.00
C SER A 149 -4.43 6.87 7.11
N PRO A 150 -5.73 6.53 7.12
CA PRO A 150 -6.79 7.52 7.09
C PRO A 150 -6.63 8.54 8.21
N THR A 151 -6.94 9.80 7.94
CA THR A 151 -6.76 10.95 8.86
C THR A 151 -5.30 11.28 9.23
N ARG A 152 -4.30 10.65 8.59
CA ARG A 152 -2.88 10.86 8.86
C ARG A 152 -2.08 11.18 7.59
N SER A 153 -2.01 10.23 6.65
CA SER A 153 -1.26 10.42 5.41
C SER A 153 -1.70 9.42 4.32
N ASN A 154 -1.52 9.79 3.07
CA ASN A 154 -1.79 8.96 1.90
C ASN A 154 -0.65 9.12 0.90
N VAL A 155 0.10 8.06 0.62
CA VAL A 155 1.17 8.07 -0.38
C VAL A 155 0.87 7.06 -1.47
N GLY A 156 0.50 7.56 -2.64
CA GLY A 156 0.13 6.76 -3.79
C GLY A 156 -1.13 7.24 -4.50
N ILE A 157 -1.93 6.30 -4.99
CA ILE A 157 -3.11 6.56 -5.81
C ILE A 157 -4.42 6.19 -5.12
N THR A 158 -4.37 5.69 -3.89
CA THR A 158 -5.55 5.26 -3.12
C THR A 158 -6.53 6.43 -2.93
N PRO A 159 -7.82 6.25 -3.25
CA PRO A 159 -8.84 7.26 -3.02
C PRO A 159 -9.08 7.46 -1.52
N PRO A 160 -8.86 8.67 -0.97
CA PRO A 160 -9.01 8.89 0.48
C PRO A 160 -10.48 9.02 0.91
N ASP A 161 -11.39 9.26 0.00
CA ASP A 161 -12.82 9.52 0.23
C ASP A 161 -13.67 8.23 0.39
N ILE A 162 -13.08 7.06 0.16
CA ILE A 162 -13.76 5.76 0.31
C ILE A 162 -13.45 5.05 1.63
N THR A 163 -12.74 5.68 2.53
CA THR A 163 -12.26 5.06 3.77
C THR A 163 -12.50 5.96 4.98
N GLY A 164 -12.35 5.40 6.17
CA GLY A 164 -12.39 6.10 7.44
C GLY A 164 -11.30 5.60 8.38
N SER A 165 -11.06 6.33 9.48
CA SER A 165 -10.17 5.88 10.55
C SER A 165 -10.89 4.86 11.43
N GLY A 166 -10.19 3.80 11.83
CA GLY A 166 -10.74 2.74 12.66
C GLY A 166 -9.74 1.62 12.90
N PRO A 167 -10.17 0.47 13.45
CA PRO A 167 -9.27 -0.56 13.99
C PRO A 167 -8.80 -1.60 12.97
N VAL A 168 -9.17 -1.49 11.70
CA VAL A 168 -8.83 -2.52 10.70
C VAL A 168 -7.49 -2.23 10.03
N GLY A 169 -6.58 -3.20 10.04
CA GLY A 169 -5.43 -3.22 9.13
C GLY A 169 -5.81 -3.88 7.81
N LEU A 170 -5.37 -3.35 6.67
CA LEU A 170 -5.60 -3.99 5.37
C LEU A 170 -4.30 -4.13 4.59
N VAL A 171 -4.01 -5.35 4.12
CA VAL A 171 -2.91 -5.65 3.18
C VAL A 171 -3.43 -6.35 1.94
N SER A 172 -3.01 -5.89 0.76
CA SER A 172 -3.59 -6.37 -0.51
C SER A 172 -2.60 -6.38 -1.66
N LYS A 173 -2.67 -7.41 -2.50
CA LYS A 173 -2.02 -7.47 -3.82
C LYS A 173 -2.80 -6.72 -4.89
N SER A 174 -4.11 -6.55 -4.72
CA SER A 174 -5.00 -5.99 -5.74
C SER A 174 -5.41 -4.57 -5.40
N GLY A 175 -5.14 -3.61 -6.29
CA GLY A 175 -5.62 -2.23 -6.15
C GLY A 175 -7.15 -2.14 -6.12
N THR A 176 -7.84 -2.76 -7.07
CA THR A 176 -9.30 -2.72 -7.20
C THR A 176 -10.00 -3.33 -5.98
N LEU A 177 -9.55 -4.51 -5.51
CA LEU A 177 -10.14 -5.18 -4.35
C LEU A 177 -9.83 -4.43 -3.05
N THR A 178 -8.67 -3.76 -2.98
CA THR A 178 -8.37 -2.82 -1.89
C THR A 178 -9.46 -1.76 -1.80
N TYR A 179 -9.77 -1.09 -2.90
CA TYR A 179 -10.78 -0.02 -2.93
C TYR A 179 -12.18 -0.54 -2.60
N GLN A 180 -12.53 -1.71 -3.12
CA GLN A 180 -13.83 -2.32 -2.83
C GLN A 180 -13.98 -2.60 -1.32
N LEU A 181 -13.00 -3.27 -0.69
CA LEU A 181 -13.09 -3.59 0.74
C LEU A 181 -12.93 -2.35 1.63
N MET A 182 -12.15 -1.36 1.22
CA MET A 182 -12.12 -0.06 1.91
C MET A 182 -13.50 0.59 1.91
N HIS A 183 -14.20 0.58 0.78
CA HIS A 183 -15.56 1.13 0.68
C HIS A 183 -16.57 0.31 1.49
N GLU A 184 -16.52 -1.01 1.39
CA GLU A 184 -17.44 -1.89 2.12
C GLU A 184 -17.25 -1.84 3.65
N LEU A 185 -16.02 -1.68 4.13
CA LEU A 185 -15.66 -1.60 5.55
C LEU A 185 -15.46 -0.19 6.09
N ARG A 186 -15.91 0.83 5.36
CA ARG A 186 -15.73 2.24 5.77
C ARG A 186 -16.39 2.59 7.11
N ASP A 187 -17.41 1.83 7.51
CA ASP A 187 -18.10 1.94 8.78
C ASP A 187 -17.24 1.48 9.97
N LEU A 188 -16.37 0.50 9.79
CA LEU A 188 -15.36 0.10 10.77
C LEU A 188 -14.15 1.03 10.72
N GLY A 189 -13.73 1.43 9.53
CA GLY A 189 -12.54 2.24 9.30
C GLY A 189 -11.22 1.45 9.43
N PHE A 190 -10.12 2.14 9.14
CA PHE A 190 -8.80 1.51 9.02
C PHE A 190 -7.72 2.26 9.79
N THR A 191 -6.76 1.51 10.37
CA THR A 191 -5.50 2.07 10.87
C THR A 191 -4.58 2.39 9.71
N THR A 192 -4.40 1.41 8.81
CA THR A 192 -3.62 1.56 7.57
C THR A 192 -4.10 0.57 6.52
N CYS A 193 -4.14 1.01 5.26
CA CYS A 193 -4.31 0.13 4.10
C CYS A 193 -3.03 0.14 3.28
N VAL A 194 -2.45 -1.04 3.06
CA VAL A 194 -1.21 -1.22 2.29
C VAL A 194 -1.48 -2.04 1.05
N GLY A 195 -1.31 -1.44 -0.11
CA GLY A 195 -1.26 -2.19 -1.36
C GLY A 195 0.17 -2.62 -1.65
N ILE A 196 0.46 -3.92 -1.54
CA ILE A 196 1.82 -4.43 -1.72
C ILE A 196 2.21 -4.65 -3.18
N GLY A 197 1.23 -4.63 -4.09
CA GLY A 197 1.45 -4.76 -5.53
C GLY A 197 1.23 -6.15 -6.09
N GLY A 198 0.97 -6.20 -7.40
CA GLY A 198 0.65 -7.42 -8.16
C GLY A 198 1.81 -7.98 -8.98
N ASP A 199 3.01 -7.40 -8.91
CA ASP A 199 4.17 -7.89 -9.62
C ASP A 199 4.76 -9.16 -8.94
N PRO A 200 5.48 -10.00 -9.69
CA PRO A 200 6.09 -11.21 -9.14
C PRO A 200 7.09 -10.95 -8.02
N VAL A 201 7.75 -9.79 -8.03
CA VAL A 201 8.71 -9.35 -7.03
C VAL A 201 8.22 -8.05 -6.41
N VAL A 202 7.88 -8.10 -5.13
CA VAL A 202 7.41 -6.96 -4.34
C VAL A 202 8.35 -6.69 -3.17
N GLY A 203 8.49 -5.41 -2.82
CA GLY A 203 9.40 -4.98 -1.75
C GLY A 203 8.86 -5.17 -0.34
N THR A 204 7.55 -5.25 -0.20
CA THR A 204 6.84 -5.54 1.07
C THR A 204 5.92 -6.72 0.83
N SER A 205 6.05 -7.76 1.64
CA SER A 205 5.22 -8.97 1.56
C SER A 205 3.99 -8.89 2.46
N HIS A 206 3.07 -9.86 2.32
CA HIS A 206 2.00 -10.05 3.30
C HIS A 206 2.54 -10.21 4.71
N ILE A 207 3.62 -10.98 4.89
CA ILE A 207 4.22 -11.24 6.21
C ILE A 207 4.74 -9.94 6.84
N ASP A 208 5.41 -9.09 6.07
CA ASP A 208 5.90 -7.80 6.57
C ASP A 208 4.76 -6.90 7.08
N ALA A 209 3.64 -6.87 6.35
CA ALA A 209 2.48 -6.10 6.75
C ALA A 209 1.76 -6.73 7.95
N LEU A 210 1.58 -8.05 7.96
CA LEU A 210 0.99 -8.78 9.08
C LEU A 210 1.79 -8.57 10.36
N ALA A 211 3.12 -8.66 10.31
CA ALA A 211 3.99 -8.41 11.45
C ALA A 211 3.87 -6.97 11.98
N ALA A 212 3.77 -6.00 11.08
CA ALA A 212 3.60 -4.61 11.46
C ALA A 212 2.21 -4.36 12.08
N PHE A 213 1.15 -4.95 11.56
CA PHE A 213 -0.19 -4.87 12.14
C PHE A 213 -0.31 -5.59 13.49
N GLU A 214 0.37 -6.74 13.66
CA GLU A 214 0.41 -7.43 14.94
C GLU A 214 1.04 -6.55 16.02
N ALA A 215 2.09 -5.81 15.69
CA ALA A 215 2.78 -4.90 16.60
C ALA A 215 2.06 -3.55 16.80
N ASP A 216 1.11 -3.17 15.95
CA ASP A 216 0.38 -1.90 16.05
C ASP A 216 -0.77 -2.00 17.07
N PRO A 217 -0.72 -1.28 18.22
CA PRO A 217 -1.76 -1.37 19.24
C PRO A 217 -3.13 -0.85 18.80
N ASP A 218 -3.19 -0.01 17.76
CA ASP A 218 -4.45 0.53 17.26
C ASP A 218 -5.14 -0.43 16.28
N THR A 219 -4.43 -1.46 15.78
CA THR A 219 -5.01 -2.48 14.89
C THR A 219 -5.58 -3.62 15.71
N GLU A 220 -6.89 -3.89 15.58
CA GLU A 220 -7.60 -4.95 16.30
C GLU A 220 -7.85 -6.20 15.46
N LEU A 221 -7.93 -6.03 14.14
CA LEU A 221 -8.06 -7.13 13.19
C LEU A 221 -7.39 -6.78 11.86
N VAL A 222 -7.02 -7.80 11.07
CA VAL A 222 -6.40 -7.60 9.77
C VAL A 222 -7.23 -8.22 8.66
N VAL A 223 -7.45 -7.45 7.59
CA VAL A 223 -8.01 -7.94 6.32
C VAL A 223 -6.87 -8.15 5.33
N MET A 224 -6.75 -9.37 4.81
CA MET A 224 -5.71 -9.77 3.87
C MET A 224 -6.32 -10.15 2.52
N ILE A 225 -5.85 -9.53 1.45
CA ILE A 225 -6.29 -9.85 0.09
C ILE A 225 -5.12 -10.43 -0.69
N GLY A 226 -5.29 -11.68 -1.09
CA GLY A 226 -4.37 -12.42 -1.95
C GLY A 226 -4.98 -12.71 -3.33
N GLU A 227 -4.22 -13.41 -4.12
CA GLU A 227 -4.61 -13.82 -5.47
C GLU A 227 -3.99 -15.19 -5.83
N ILE A 228 -4.43 -15.76 -6.95
CA ILE A 228 -3.82 -16.96 -7.50
C ILE A 228 -2.36 -16.73 -7.91
N GLY A 229 -1.59 -17.81 -7.98
CA GLY A 229 -0.18 -17.81 -8.36
C GLY A 229 0.78 -17.65 -7.17
N GLY A 230 1.97 -18.21 -7.33
CA GLY A 230 2.98 -18.23 -6.28
C GLY A 230 2.52 -18.89 -4.97
N ASP A 231 3.28 -18.68 -3.91
CA ASP A 231 3.09 -19.28 -2.57
C ASP A 231 2.97 -18.24 -1.43
N ALA A 232 2.82 -16.96 -1.77
CA ALA A 232 2.89 -15.87 -0.80
C ALA A 232 1.80 -15.98 0.30
N GLU A 233 0.60 -16.44 -0.07
CA GLU A 233 -0.52 -16.59 0.85
C GLU A 233 -0.37 -17.84 1.73
N GLU A 234 0.23 -18.92 1.21
CA GLU A 234 0.57 -20.11 2.01
C GLU A 234 1.67 -19.79 3.05
N ARG A 235 2.68 -19.01 2.66
CA ARG A 235 3.69 -18.50 3.62
C ARG A 235 3.06 -17.56 4.66
N ALA A 236 2.14 -16.69 4.23
CA ALA A 236 1.38 -15.85 5.15
C ALA A 236 0.53 -16.69 6.11
N ALA A 237 -0.10 -17.77 5.66
CA ALA A 237 -0.85 -18.70 6.49
C ALA A 237 0.05 -19.35 7.58
N ALA A 238 1.26 -19.74 7.21
CA ALA A 238 2.21 -20.27 8.20
C ALA A 238 2.57 -19.22 9.27
N TYR A 239 2.78 -17.96 8.86
CA TYR A 239 3.05 -16.84 9.76
C TYR A 239 1.83 -16.55 10.67
N ILE A 240 0.63 -16.51 10.11
CA ILE A 240 -0.63 -16.31 10.87
C ILE A 240 -0.72 -17.34 12.00
N ARG A 241 -0.54 -18.61 11.68
CA ARG A 241 -0.63 -19.71 12.67
C ARG A 241 0.40 -19.60 13.78
N SER A 242 1.62 -19.14 13.48
CA SER A 242 2.73 -19.13 14.46
C SER A 242 2.86 -17.83 15.24
N SER A 243 2.38 -16.72 14.71
CA SER A 243 2.83 -15.39 15.16
C SER A 243 1.72 -14.35 15.32
N MET A 244 0.51 -14.60 14.80
CA MET A 244 -0.61 -13.66 14.94
C MET A 244 -1.48 -14.01 16.16
N THR A 245 -1.79 -12.99 16.96
CA THR A 245 -2.81 -13.06 18.02
C THR A 245 -4.10 -12.36 17.61
N LYS A 246 -3.97 -11.38 16.70
CA LYS A 246 -5.12 -10.65 16.16
C LYS A 246 -5.84 -11.48 15.11
N PRO A 247 -7.18 -11.41 15.03
CA PRO A 247 -7.92 -12.12 14.00
C PRO A 247 -7.55 -11.65 12.60
N VAL A 248 -7.45 -12.63 11.69
CA VAL A 248 -7.20 -12.36 10.26
C VAL A 248 -8.41 -12.81 9.45
N VAL A 249 -8.91 -11.93 8.61
CA VAL A 249 -9.97 -12.21 7.64
C VAL A 249 -9.37 -12.08 6.25
N ALA A 250 -9.53 -13.08 5.39
CA ALA A 250 -8.87 -13.10 4.10
C ALA A 250 -9.84 -13.26 2.92
N TYR A 251 -9.41 -12.77 1.78
CA TYR A 251 -9.98 -13.05 0.47
C TYR A 251 -8.88 -13.45 -0.50
N VAL A 252 -9.12 -14.46 -1.30
CA VAL A 252 -8.19 -14.86 -2.38
C VAL A 252 -8.90 -14.70 -3.71
N ALA A 253 -8.41 -13.83 -4.57
CA ALA A 253 -8.96 -13.61 -5.90
C ALA A 253 -8.63 -14.78 -6.85
N GLY A 254 -9.53 -15.07 -7.79
CA GLY A 254 -9.26 -16.02 -8.88
C GLY A 254 -9.89 -17.41 -8.71
N PHE A 255 -10.97 -17.57 -7.93
CA PHE A 255 -11.68 -18.86 -7.79
C PHE A 255 -12.18 -19.44 -9.12
N THR A 256 -12.45 -18.59 -10.10
CA THR A 256 -12.95 -18.97 -11.45
C THR A 256 -11.88 -18.82 -12.53
N ALA A 257 -10.63 -18.55 -12.14
CA ALA A 257 -9.55 -18.36 -13.10
C ALA A 257 -9.22 -19.66 -13.83
N PRO A 258 -9.17 -19.62 -15.18
CA PRO A 258 -8.75 -20.78 -15.95
C PRO A 258 -7.25 -21.06 -15.75
N GLU A 259 -6.89 -22.34 -15.73
CA GLU A 259 -5.49 -22.78 -15.63
C GLU A 259 -4.64 -22.25 -16.81
N GLY A 260 -3.40 -21.89 -16.53
CA GLY A 260 -2.43 -21.44 -17.53
C GLY A 260 -2.66 -20.05 -18.11
N ARG A 261 -3.63 -19.27 -17.58
CA ARG A 261 -3.86 -17.88 -17.99
C ARG A 261 -3.50 -16.90 -16.88
N THR A 262 -2.82 -15.83 -17.27
CA THR A 262 -2.55 -14.70 -16.38
C THR A 262 -3.81 -13.87 -16.18
N MET A 263 -4.14 -13.56 -14.92
CA MET A 263 -5.37 -12.87 -14.54
C MET A 263 -5.08 -11.46 -13.98
N GLY A 264 -4.85 -10.51 -14.89
CA GLY A 264 -4.63 -9.09 -14.55
C GLY A 264 -3.20 -8.78 -14.12
N HIS A 265 -2.63 -9.50 -13.17
CA HIS A 265 -1.25 -9.32 -12.70
C HIS A 265 -0.31 -10.37 -13.29
N ALA A 266 0.94 -10.00 -13.54
CA ALA A 266 1.93 -10.91 -14.11
C ALA A 266 2.18 -12.17 -13.23
N GLY A 267 2.08 -12.04 -11.91
CA GLY A 267 2.19 -13.15 -10.95
C GLY A 267 0.91 -13.97 -10.75
N ALA A 268 -0.25 -13.48 -11.24
CA ALA A 268 -1.55 -14.11 -11.04
C ALA A 268 -1.81 -15.19 -12.10
N ILE A 269 -1.05 -16.26 -12.05
CA ILE A 269 -1.15 -17.41 -12.96
C ILE A 269 -1.11 -18.72 -12.17
N VAL A 270 -2.03 -19.64 -12.47
CA VAL A 270 -2.03 -20.99 -11.91
C VAL A 270 -1.28 -21.93 -12.84
N SER A 271 -0.27 -22.61 -12.32
CA SER A 271 0.49 -23.64 -13.02
C SER A 271 0.34 -24.97 -12.26
N GLY A 272 -0.46 -25.87 -12.79
CA GLY A 272 -0.76 -27.15 -12.15
C GLY A 272 -1.65 -27.00 -10.90
N SER A 273 -1.42 -27.82 -9.89
CA SER A 273 -2.25 -27.86 -8.65
C SER A 273 -1.86 -26.84 -7.58
N SER A 274 -0.72 -26.20 -7.70
CA SER A 274 -0.22 -25.20 -6.73
C SER A 274 -0.65 -23.78 -7.07
N GLY A 275 -0.76 -22.91 -6.04
CA GLY A 275 -1.10 -21.50 -6.22
C GLY A 275 -2.55 -21.25 -6.64
N THR A 276 -3.45 -22.22 -6.52
CA THR A 276 -4.88 -22.04 -6.78
C THR A 276 -5.55 -21.28 -5.64
N ALA A 277 -6.62 -20.52 -5.94
CA ALA A 277 -7.39 -19.83 -4.90
C ALA A 277 -7.94 -20.81 -3.84
N ARG A 278 -8.30 -22.02 -4.26
CA ARG A 278 -8.82 -23.07 -3.38
C ARG A 278 -7.75 -23.59 -2.41
N ALA A 279 -6.53 -23.87 -2.89
CA ALA A 279 -5.43 -24.32 -2.05
C ALA A 279 -5.02 -23.25 -1.04
N LYS A 280 -4.90 -21.99 -1.48
CA LYS A 280 -4.60 -20.84 -0.62
C LYS A 280 -5.68 -20.61 0.43
N LYS A 281 -6.96 -20.67 0.05
CA LYS A 281 -8.09 -20.60 0.99
C LYS A 281 -7.95 -21.69 2.06
N ALA A 282 -7.75 -22.94 1.67
CA ALA A 282 -7.61 -24.06 2.61
C ALA A 282 -6.42 -23.86 3.57
N ALA A 283 -5.28 -23.38 3.09
CA ALA A 283 -4.12 -23.09 3.91
C ALA A 283 -4.38 -21.98 4.93
N LEU A 284 -5.04 -20.89 4.52
CA LEU A 284 -5.40 -19.78 5.39
C LEU A 284 -6.42 -20.20 6.46
N GLU A 285 -7.45 -20.98 6.10
CA GLU A 285 -8.44 -21.52 7.05
C GLU A 285 -7.79 -22.47 8.06
N ALA A 286 -6.89 -23.35 7.62
CA ALA A 286 -6.13 -24.24 8.50
C ALA A 286 -5.18 -23.47 9.44
N ALA A 287 -4.84 -22.24 9.13
CA ALA A 287 -4.06 -21.34 9.97
C ALA A 287 -4.91 -20.50 10.94
N GLY A 288 -6.25 -20.64 10.91
CA GLY A 288 -7.17 -19.93 11.77
C GLY A 288 -7.74 -18.63 11.18
N ALA A 289 -7.41 -18.29 9.94
CA ALA A 289 -8.02 -17.14 9.27
C ALA A 289 -9.46 -17.45 8.81
N HIS A 290 -10.31 -16.45 8.82
CA HIS A 290 -11.65 -16.53 8.22
C HIS A 290 -11.57 -16.12 6.75
N VAL A 291 -11.97 -16.98 5.80
CA VAL A 291 -11.78 -16.70 4.37
C VAL A 291 -13.12 -16.60 3.65
N GLY A 292 -13.43 -15.39 3.16
CA GLY A 292 -14.61 -15.15 2.33
C GLY A 292 -14.45 -15.66 0.88
N ARG A 293 -15.56 -15.99 0.25
CA ARG A 293 -15.62 -16.39 -1.17
C ARG A 293 -15.83 -15.20 -2.12
N THR A 294 -16.30 -14.10 -1.55
CA THR A 294 -16.52 -12.83 -2.24
C THR A 294 -16.00 -11.69 -1.37
N PRO A 295 -15.69 -10.51 -1.94
CA PRO A 295 -15.36 -9.33 -1.14
C PRO A 295 -16.42 -8.99 -0.09
N SER A 296 -17.71 -9.02 -0.46
CA SER A 296 -18.81 -8.70 0.46
C SER A 296 -18.95 -9.73 1.60
N GLU A 297 -18.73 -11.03 1.33
CA GLU A 297 -18.65 -12.05 2.40
C GLU A 297 -17.46 -11.78 3.31
N THR A 298 -16.32 -11.40 2.75
CA THR A 298 -15.11 -11.02 3.52
C THR A 298 -15.39 -9.82 4.42
N ALA A 299 -16.10 -8.82 3.93
CA ALA A 299 -16.50 -7.68 4.74
C ALA A 299 -17.46 -8.07 5.87
N ALA A 300 -18.40 -8.98 5.63
CA ALA A 300 -19.28 -9.51 6.66
C ALA A 300 -18.50 -10.27 7.75
N LEU A 301 -17.56 -11.13 7.34
CA LEU A 301 -16.68 -11.86 8.26
C LEU A 301 -15.79 -10.91 9.08
N ALA A 302 -15.31 -9.82 8.49
CA ALA A 302 -14.52 -8.82 9.22
C ALA A 302 -15.34 -8.11 10.30
N ARG A 303 -16.61 -7.74 10.02
CA ARG A 303 -17.51 -7.18 11.02
C ARG A 303 -17.82 -8.17 12.15
N ASP A 304 -18.01 -9.45 11.80
CA ASP A 304 -18.24 -10.51 12.80
C ASP A 304 -17.03 -10.73 13.70
N ALA A 305 -15.83 -10.75 13.12
CA ALA A 305 -14.58 -10.86 13.85
C ALA A 305 -14.39 -9.66 14.82
N HIS A 306 -14.60 -8.43 14.32
CA HIS A 306 -14.49 -7.22 15.12
C HIS A 306 -15.48 -7.23 16.32
N ARG A 307 -16.76 -7.62 16.10
CA ARG A 307 -17.73 -7.73 17.21
C ARG A 307 -17.28 -8.71 18.30
N LYS A 308 -16.60 -9.78 17.93
CA LYS A 308 -16.06 -10.74 18.90
C LYS A 308 -14.89 -10.15 19.71
N VAL A 309 -14.02 -9.35 19.07
CA VAL A 309 -12.92 -8.66 19.75
C VAL A 309 -13.48 -7.67 20.78
N VAL A 310 -14.39 -6.79 20.37
CA VAL A 310 -15.02 -5.80 21.26
C VAL A 310 -15.75 -6.48 22.42
N GLY A 311 -16.59 -7.49 22.12
CA GLY A 311 -17.32 -8.21 23.17
C GLY A 311 -16.42 -9.06 24.08
N ALA A 312 -15.19 -9.39 23.71
CA ALA A 312 -14.22 -10.01 24.59
C ALA A 312 -13.55 -8.96 25.51
N ALA A 313 -13.24 -7.77 24.98
CA ALA A 313 -12.65 -6.68 25.75
C ALA A 313 -13.61 -6.13 26.83
N GLU A 314 -14.92 -6.08 26.54
CA GLU A 314 -15.94 -5.66 27.51
C GLU A 314 -16.15 -6.65 28.68
N ARG A 315 -15.68 -7.90 28.51
CA ARG A 315 -15.80 -8.96 29.55
C ARG A 315 -14.52 -9.19 30.37
N ALA A 316 -13.40 -8.59 29.97
CA ALA A 316 -12.10 -8.68 30.64
C ALA A 316 -11.87 -7.50 31.58
#